data_a0c5f14d6a0915cdf8ad0ef729dc6022
#
_entry.id   a0c5f14d6a0915cdf8ad0ef729dc6022
#
_cell.length_a   1.000
_cell.length_b   1.000
_cell.length_c   1.000
_cell.angle_alpha   90.00
_cell.angle_beta   90.00
_cell.angle_gamma   90.00
#
_symmetry.space_group_name_H-M   'P 1'
#
loop_
_entity.id
_entity.type
_entity.pdbx_description
1 polymer ?
#
loop_
_entity_poly.entity_id
_entity_poly.type
_entity_poly.pdbx_seq_one_letter_code
_entity_poly.pdbx_strand_id
1 'polypeptide(L)'
;PSPAARMAWLAQTIPVIPGSGILYTLTQRDAERVSEWLQINNIDAKAYHADISDREDGGSIKEELEQQLLNNEIKVLVATVALGMGFDKPDLGFVIHFQRPASVVHYYQQVGRAGRAVDEAYGILLCGEEDDHIADFFIRNAFPPQQHISEIIRALDESNNGLSVPEMQRVLNLRKNQIDKTLKFLTVESPSPITKIGSKWQVTATAAAYQVNQAYVNAITDIRRTEQQQMRDYMEHSNCLMAFLQVALDDSLPTACGQ
;
A
#
# COMPACT_ATOMS: atom_id res chain seq x y z
N PRO A 1 8.08 13.22 14.16
CA PRO A 1 7.13 13.19 15.29
C PRO A 1 6.67 11.75 15.58
N SER A 2 6.40 11.41 16.85
CA SER A 2 5.87 10.11 17.22
C SER A 2 4.46 9.88 16.65
N PRO A 3 3.98 8.61 16.53
CA PRO A 3 2.61 8.34 16.10
C PRO A 3 1.55 9.07 16.94
N ALA A 4 1.76 9.16 18.26
CA ALA A 4 0.86 9.89 19.15
C ALA A 4 0.83 11.41 18.84
N ALA A 5 1.97 12.01 18.57
CA ALA A 5 2.05 13.43 18.19
C ALA A 5 1.35 13.68 16.84
N ARG A 6 1.50 12.78 15.87
CA ARG A 6 0.78 12.87 14.59
C ARG A 6 -0.72 12.76 14.78
N MET A 7 -1.18 11.82 15.61
CA MET A 7 -2.61 11.67 15.90
C MET A 7 -3.18 12.93 16.59
N ALA A 8 -2.46 13.51 17.56
CA ALA A 8 -2.88 14.75 18.21
C ALA A 8 -2.94 15.91 17.18
N TRP A 9 -1.94 16.02 16.31
CA TRP A 9 -1.92 17.01 15.24
C TRP A 9 -3.10 16.87 14.28
N LEU A 10 -3.42 15.63 13.85
CA LEU A 10 -4.57 15.35 12.97
C LEU A 10 -5.89 15.82 13.61
N ALA A 11 -6.11 15.52 14.90
CA ALA A 11 -7.32 15.90 15.60
C ALA A 11 -7.49 17.43 15.73
N GLN A 12 -6.37 18.18 15.78
CA GLN A 12 -6.39 19.63 15.84
C GLN A 12 -6.49 20.29 14.44
N THR A 13 -5.90 19.67 13.42
CA THR A 13 -5.71 20.31 12.12
C THR A 13 -6.82 19.97 11.13
N ILE A 14 -7.28 18.71 11.07
CA ILE A 14 -8.33 18.30 10.11
C ILE A 14 -9.61 19.14 10.24
N PRO A 15 -10.12 19.50 11.44
CA PRO A 15 -11.32 20.32 11.54
C PRO A 15 -11.20 21.71 10.91
N VAL A 16 -10.00 22.27 10.84
CA VAL A 16 -9.78 23.64 10.36
C VAL A 16 -9.33 23.70 8.89
N ILE A 17 -8.89 22.58 8.29
CA ILE A 17 -8.60 22.52 6.86
C ILE A 17 -9.91 22.57 6.06
N PRO A 18 -10.04 23.45 5.04
CA PRO A 18 -11.22 23.52 4.20
C PRO A 18 -11.50 22.23 3.43
N GLY A 19 -12.78 21.96 3.17
CA GLY A 19 -13.23 20.84 2.34
C GLY A 19 -13.08 19.47 3.03
N SER A 20 -13.23 18.41 2.25
CA SER A 20 -13.00 17.03 2.62
C SER A 20 -11.66 16.54 2.05
N GLY A 21 -11.14 15.43 2.55
CA GLY A 21 -9.84 14.95 2.12
C GLY A 21 -9.62 13.45 2.29
N ILE A 22 -8.43 13.02 1.89
CA ILE A 22 -7.95 11.66 2.03
C ILE A 22 -6.74 11.66 2.96
N LEU A 23 -6.72 10.72 3.92
CA LEU A 23 -5.57 10.47 4.78
C LEU A 23 -5.03 9.08 4.47
N TYR A 24 -3.83 9.01 3.91
CA TYR A 24 -3.18 7.76 3.55
C TYR A 24 -2.40 7.15 4.71
N THR A 25 -2.58 5.84 4.90
CA THR A 25 -1.83 5.02 5.84
C THR A 25 -1.20 3.84 5.11
N LEU A 26 -0.12 3.27 5.65
CA LEU A 26 0.56 2.12 5.05
C LEU A 26 -0.14 0.79 5.34
N THR A 27 -0.84 0.70 6.48
CA THR A 27 -1.48 -0.56 6.90
C THR A 27 -2.97 -0.37 7.15
N GLN A 28 -3.74 -1.45 6.99
CA GLN A 28 -5.17 -1.48 7.32
C GLN A 28 -5.41 -1.16 8.79
N ARG A 29 -4.58 -1.74 9.67
CA ARG A 29 -4.64 -1.49 11.12
C ARG A 29 -4.48 -0.01 11.45
N ASP A 30 -3.58 0.69 10.75
CA ASP A 30 -3.42 2.13 10.95
C ASP A 30 -4.61 2.90 10.39
N ALA A 31 -5.19 2.47 9.26
CA ALA A 31 -6.39 3.09 8.72
C ALA A 31 -7.56 3.03 9.71
N GLU A 32 -7.81 1.86 10.28
CA GLU A 32 -8.84 1.67 11.31
C GLU A 32 -8.54 2.50 12.55
N ARG A 33 -7.33 2.39 13.11
CA ARG A 33 -6.92 3.08 14.33
C ARG A 33 -7.00 4.61 14.22
N VAL A 34 -6.53 5.15 13.09
CA VAL A 34 -6.57 6.61 12.85
C VAL A 34 -8.01 7.08 12.63
N SER A 35 -8.82 6.30 11.91
CA SER A 35 -10.24 6.60 11.71
C SER A 35 -11.00 6.63 13.05
N GLU A 36 -10.82 5.61 13.90
CA GLU A 36 -11.42 5.57 15.25
C GLU A 36 -10.99 6.76 16.11
N TRP A 37 -9.70 7.10 16.09
CA TRP A 37 -9.18 8.26 16.83
C TRP A 37 -9.82 9.56 16.39
N LEU A 38 -9.98 9.76 15.08
CA LEU A 38 -10.63 10.96 14.54
C LEU A 38 -12.10 11.03 14.96
N GLN A 39 -12.82 9.91 14.92
CA GLN A 39 -14.22 9.82 15.36
C GLN A 39 -14.38 10.15 16.85
N ILE A 40 -13.49 9.65 17.72
CA ILE A 40 -13.47 9.98 19.16
C ILE A 40 -13.29 11.50 19.37
N ASN A 41 -12.58 12.18 18.44
CA ASN A 41 -12.39 13.63 18.45
C ASN A 41 -13.47 14.39 17.65
N ASN A 42 -14.63 13.79 17.40
CA ASN A 42 -15.78 14.38 16.70
C ASN A 42 -15.48 14.81 15.24
N ILE A 43 -14.58 14.09 14.58
CA ILE A 43 -14.28 14.28 13.15
C ILE A 43 -14.91 13.12 12.39
N ASP A 44 -15.76 13.42 11.40
CA ASP A 44 -16.37 12.38 10.59
C ASP A 44 -15.33 11.76 9.65
N ALA A 45 -14.83 10.60 10.07
CA ALA A 45 -13.78 9.83 9.41
C ALA A 45 -14.23 8.40 9.18
N LYS A 46 -13.85 7.81 8.06
CA LYS A 46 -14.10 6.40 7.74
C LYS A 46 -12.82 5.72 7.28
N ALA A 47 -12.63 4.46 7.68
CA ALA A 47 -11.52 3.64 7.19
C ALA A 47 -11.86 3.04 5.82
N TYR A 48 -10.84 2.97 4.93
CA TYR A 48 -10.95 2.39 3.59
C TYR A 48 -9.73 1.52 3.27
N HIS A 49 -9.94 0.21 3.12
CA HIS A 49 -8.85 -0.73 2.81
C HIS A 49 -9.37 -1.97 2.06
N ALA A 50 -8.46 -2.83 1.61
CA ALA A 50 -8.78 -3.97 0.74
C ALA A 50 -9.74 -4.98 1.40
N ASP A 51 -9.60 -5.20 2.72
CA ASP A 51 -10.34 -6.24 3.46
C ASP A 51 -11.70 -5.77 4.00
N ILE A 52 -12.19 -4.59 3.59
CA ILE A 52 -13.57 -4.20 3.87
C ILE A 52 -14.48 -5.17 3.10
N SER A 53 -15.23 -5.94 3.86
CA SER A 53 -16.20 -6.90 3.31
C SER A 53 -17.39 -6.19 2.71
N ASP A 54 -17.86 -6.70 1.58
CA ASP A 54 -19.14 -6.26 1.02
C ASP A 54 -20.29 -6.64 1.98
N ARG A 55 -21.44 -5.97 1.83
CA ARG A 55 -22.63 -6.24 2.61
C ARG A 55 -23.22 -7.62 2.27
N GLU A 56 -23.95 -8.20 3.22
CA GLU A 56 -24.68 -9.46 3.01
C GLU A 56 -25.74 -9.36 1.91
N ASP A 57 -26.23 -8.17 1.63
CA ASP A 57 -27.20 -7.87 0.55
C ASP A 57 -26.53 -7.67 -0.83
N GLY A 58 -25.19 -7.81 -0.91
CA GLY A 58 -24.40 -7.67 -2.13
C GLY A 58 -24.00 -6.23 -2.48
N GLY A 59 -24.27 -5.26 -1.60
CA GLY A 59 -23.82 -3.86 -1.78
C GLY A 59 -22.32 -3.70 -1.43
N SER A 60 -21.62 -2.92 -2.26
CA SER A 60 -20.20 -2.60 -2.00
C SER A 60 -20.07 -1.47 -0.99
N ILE A 61 -19.54 -1.76 0.20
CA ILE A 61 -19.23 -0.74 1.21
C ILE A 61 -18.17 0.25 0.69
N LYS A 62 -17.25 -0.21 -0.15
CA LYS A 62 -16.21 0.68 -0.74
C LYS A 62 -16.83 1.73 -1.64
N GLU A 63 -17.75 1.34 -2.54
CA GLU A 63 -18.45 2.28 -3.40
C GLU A 63 -19.29 3.28 -2.60
N GLU A 64 -19.92 2.84 -1.52
CA GLU A 64 -20.65 3.73 -0.62
C GLU A 64 -19.74 4.76 0.04
N LEU A 65 -18.60 4.35 0.59
CA LEU A 65 -17.63 5.25 1.21
C LEU A 65 -17.05 6.26 0.21
N GLU A 66 -16.77 5.81 -1.02
CA GLU A 66 -16.33 6.68 -2.11
C GLU A 66 -17.42 7.71 -2.45
N GLN A 67 -18.67 7.28 -2.52
CA GLN A 67 -19.81 8.18 -2.79
C GLN A 67 -20.04 9.18 -1.65
N GLN A 68 -19.92 8.75 -0.40
CA GLN A 68 -20.01 9.65 0.76
C GLN A 68 -18.91 10.73 0.73
N LEU A 69 -17.68 10.36 0.35
CA LEU A 69 -16.60 11.34 0.20
C LEU A 69 -16.88 12.28 -0.98
N LEU A 70 -17.35 11.76 -2.12
CA LEU A 70 -17.73 12.58 -3.29
C LEU A 70 -18.80 13.62 -2.95
N ASN A 71 -19.79 13.26 -2.16
CA ASN A 71 -20.88 14.12 -1.73
C ASN A 71 -20.54 15.05 -0.56
N ASN A 72 -19.29 15.03 -0.05
CA ASN A 72 -18.88 15.76 1.16
C ASN A 72 -19.70 15.38 2.42
N GLU A 73 -20.19 14.13 2.48
CA GLU A 73 -20.91 13.60 3.65
C GLU A 73 -19.97 13.17 4.74
N ILE A 74 -18.69 12.92 4.44
CA ILE A 74 -17.62 12.64 5.39
C ILE A 74 -16.50 13.67 5.25
N LYS A 75 -15.83 13.99 6.36
CA LYS A 75 -14.71 14.94 6.37
C LYS A 75 -13.44 14.34 5.81
N VAL A 76 -13.14 13.09 6.17
CA VAL A 76 -11.89 12.44 5.76
C VAL A 76 -12.07 10.92 5.56
N LEU A 77 -11.56 10.42 4.44
CA LEU A 77 -11.43 9.00 4.19
C LEU A 77 -9.99 8.55 4.55
N VAL A 78 -9.88 7.73 5.59
CA VAL A 78 -8.58 7.18 6.04
C VAL A 78 -8.30 5.92 5.24
N ALA A 79 -7.43 5.99 4.25
CA ALA A 79 -7.28 4.97 3.23
C ALA A 79 -5.88 4.36 3.20
N THR A 80 -5.81 3.09 2.81
CA THR A 80 -4.57 2.50 2.28
C THR A 80 -4.48 2.75 0.77
N VAL A 81 -3.42 2.24 0.13
CA VAL A 81 -3.30 2.24 -1.35
C VAL A 81 -4.47 1.52 -2.07
N ALA A 82 -5.39 0.89 -1.34
CA ALA A 82 -6.60 0.28 -1.88
C ALA A 82 -7.55 1.30 -2.52
N LEU A 83 -7.51 2.57 -2.08
CA LEU A 83 -8.18 3.67 -2.79
C LEU A 83 -7.39 3.97 -4.06
N GLY A 84 -7.79 3.28 -5.12
CA GLY A 84 -7.05 3.14 -6.37
C GLY A 84 -7.07 4.37 -7.27
N MET A 85 -6.37 4.28 -8.39
CA MET A 85 -6.20 5.38 -9.37
C MET A 85 -7.50 5.89 -10.01
N GLY A 86 -8.61 5.14 -9.92
CA GLY A 86 -9.90 5.52 -10.50
C GLY A 86 -10.72 6.52 -9.70
N PHE A 87 -10.38 6.75 -8.43
CA PHE A 87 -11.14 7.72 -7.61
C PHE A 87 -10.75 9.15 -7.99
N ASP A 88 -11.73 9.94 -8.37
CA ASP A 88 -11.58 11.34 -8.73
C ASP A 88 -12.64 12.21 -8.03
N LYS A 89 -12.17 13.17 -7.23
CA LYS A 89 -13.01 14.18 -6.57
C LYS A 89 -12.40 15.56 -6.86
N PRO A 90 -13.05 16.35 -7.75
CA PRO A 90 -12.50 17.64 -8.19
C PRO A 90 -12.28 18.65 -7.05
N ASP A 91 -13.18 18.68 -6.08
CA ASP A 91 -13.16 19.59 -4.93
C ASP A 91 -12.46 19.00 -3.69
N LEU A 92 -11.52 18.05 -3.87
CA LEU A 92 -10.75 17.48 -2.76
C LEU A 92 -9.81 18.55 -2.18
N GLY A 93 -10.03 18.93 -0.91
CA GLY A 93 -9.32 20.02 -0.25
C GLY A 93 -7.94 19.63 0.29
N PHE A 94 -7.75 18.35 0.65
CA PHE A 94 -6.45 17.92 1.18
C PHE A 94 -6.15 16.44 0.96
N VAL A 95 -4.86 16.14 0.90
CA VAL A 95 -4.30 14.80 1.00
C VAL A 95 -3.23 14.79 2.09
N ILE A 96 -3.39 13.94 3.08
CA ILE A 96 -2.44 13.78 4.19
C ILE A 96 -1.86 12.39 4.14
N HIS A 97 -0.55 12.27 4.29
CA HIS A 97 0.13 10.99 4.50
C HIS A 97 0.51 10.87 5.98
N PHE A 98 -0.09 9.90 6.68
CA PHE A 98 0.20 9.62 8.08
C PHE A 98 1.59 9.02 8.27
N GLN A 99 2.05 8.28 7.28
CA GLN A 99 3.37 7.65 7.20
C GLN A 99 3.97 7.89 5.82
N ARG A 100 5.29 7.74 5.72
CA ARG A 100 6.03 7.94 4.47
C ARG A 100 5.58 6.93 3.40
N PRO A 101 5.12 7.36 2.22
CA PRO A 101 4.74 6.48 1.14
C PRO A 101 5.93 5.68 0.58
N ALA A 102 5.63 4.64 -0.21
CA ALA A 102 6.64 3.73 -0.72
C ALA A 102 7.63 4.38 -1.70
N SER A 103 7.20 5.39 -2.46
CA SER A 103 8.04 6.12 -3.41
C SER A 103 7.52 7.53 -3.67
N VAL A 104 8.37 8.36 -4.27
CA VAL A 104 8.02 9.71 -4.75
C VAL A 104 6.90 9.65 -5.79
N VAL A 105 6.89 8.63 -6.64
CA VAL A 105 5.84 8.41 -7.65
C VAL A 105 4.48 8.19 -6.97
N HIS A 106 4.42 7.32 -5.96
CA HIS A 106 3.19 7.09 -5.19
C HIS A 106 2.73 8.36 -4.48
N TYR A 107 3.67 9.08 -3.85
CA TYR A 107 3.37 10.35 -3.21
C TYR A 107 2.75 11.34 -4.18
N TYR A 108 3.40 11.57 -5.33
CA TYR A 108 2.91 12.49 -6.36
C TYR A 108 1.52 12.12 -6.88
N GLN A 109 1.29 10.84 -7.19
CA GLN A 109 -0.01 10.35 -7.65
C GLN A 109 -1.12 10.53 -6.61
N GLN A 110 -0.79 10.47 -5.34
CA GLN A 110 -1.75 10.62 -4.24
C GLN A 110 -2.03 12.08 -3.93
N VAL A 111 -1.00 12.94 -3.80
CA VAL A 111 -1.23 14.38 -3.57
C VAL A 111 -1.87 15.08 -4.76
N GLY A 112 -1.59 14.64 -5.98
CA GLY A 112 -2.20 15.16 -7.22
C GLY A 112 -3.71 14.90 -7.35
N ARG A 113 -4.34 14.25 -6.37
CA ARG A 113 -5.80 14.11 -6.29
C ARG A 113 -6.47 15.37 -5.74
N ALA A 114 -5.77 16.14 -4.88
CA ALA A 114 -6.27 17.40 -4.33
C ALA A 114 -6.04 18.57 -5.29
N GLY A 115 -6.85 19.63 -5.16
CA GLY A 115 -6.61 20.91 -5.83
C GLY A 115 -7.03 20.99 -7.30
N ARG A 116 -7.91 20.10 -7.78
CA ARG A 116 -8.31 20.10 -9.19
C ARG A 116 -9.33 21.19 -9.54
N ALA A 117 -10.25 21.48 -8.61
CA ALA A 117 -11.30 22.46 -8.78
C ALA A 117 -11.57 23.24 -7.49
N VAL A 118 -10.54 23.54 -6.74
CA VAL A 118 -10.54 24.42 -5.55
C VAL A 118 -9.39 25.39 -5.63
N ASP A 119 -9.57 26.59 -5.06
CA ASP A 119 -8.54 27.64 -5.09
C ASP A 119 -7.32 27.30 -4.26
N GLU A 120 -7.52 26.53 -3.16
CA GLU A 120 -6.46 26.09 -2.27
C GLU A 120 -6.62 24.61 -1.91
N ALA A 121 -5.53 23.88 -1.93
CA ALA A 121 -5.48 22.49 -1.50
C ALA A 121 -4.17 22.20 -0.76
N TYR A 122 -4.22 21.22 0.13
CA TYR A 122 -3.10 20.90 1.02
C TYR A 122 -2.59 19.48 0.80
N GLY A 123 -1.31 19.38 0.45
CA GLY A 123 -0.56 18.12 0.45
C GLY A 123 0.34 18.06 1.69
N ILE A 124 0.05 17.16 2.63
CA ILE A 124 0.74 17.13 3.94
C ILE A 124 1.37 15.74 4.12
N LEU A 125 2.67 15.75 4.44
CA LEU A 125 3.42 14.52 4.71
C LEU A 125 3.85 14.50 6.18
N LEU A 126 3.22 13.62 6.95
CA LEU A 126 3.59 13.34 8.34
C LEU A 126 4.48 12.09 8.36
N CYS A 127 5.69 12.22 8.89
CA CYS A 127 6.65 11.12 8.96
C CYS A 127 7.19 10.96 10.37
N GLY A 128 7.57 9.74 10.72
CA GLY A 128 8.24 9.39 11.95
C GLY A 128 9.47 8.52 11.71
N GLU A 129 10.31 8.38 12.73
CA GLU A 129 11.49 7.50 12.67
C GLU A 129 11.10 6.03 12.45
N GLU A 130 9.93 5.63 12.96
CA GLU A 130 9.40 4.28 12.79
C GLU A 130 9.04 3.94 11.33
N ASP A 131 8.87 4.94 10.46
CA ASP A 131 8.56 4.71 9.05
C ASP A 131 9.68 3.95 8.33
N ASP A 132 10.94 4.12 8.77
CA ASP A 132 12.06 3.34 8.25
C ASP A 132 11.92 1.85 8.58
N HIS A 133 11.48 1.52 9.79
CA HIS A 133 11.23 0.13 10.19
C HIS A 133 10.07 -0.48 9.43
N ILE A 134 9.01 0.29 9.20
CA ILE A 134 7.83 -0.15 8.42
C ILE A 134 8.23 -0.39 6.96
N ALA A 135 8.97 0.54 6.35
CA ALA A 135 9.44 0.41 4.98
C ALA A 135 10.37 -0.82 4.82
N ASP A 136 11.32 -0.98 5.73
CA ASP A 136 12.24 -2.12 5.73
C ASP A 136 11.50 -3.46 5.90
N PHE A 137 10.48 -3.50 6.77
CA PHE A 137 9.60 -4.66 6.89
C PHE A 137 8.91 -5.01 5.57
N PHE A 138 8.33 -4.04 4.86
CA PHE A 138 7.69 -4.28 3.56
C PHE A 138 8.70 -4.72 2.50
N ILE A 139 9.89 -4.12 2.46
CA ILE A 139 10.94 -4.48 1.51
C ILE A 139 11.42 -5.91 1.75
N ARG A 140 11.78 -6.27 2.99
CA ARG A 140 12.24 -7.63 3.34
C ARG A 140 11.17 -8.70 3.14
N ASN A 141 9.91 -8.33 3.34
CA ASN A 141 8.78 -9.24 3.15
C ASN A 141 8.15 -9.14 1.76
N ALA A 142 8.77 -8.48 0.79
CA ALA A 142 8.23 -8.37 -0.56
C ALA A 142 8.16 -9.73 -1.27
N PHE A 143 9.21 -10.52 -1.12
CA PHE A 143 9.33 -11.87 -1.68
C PHE A 143 9.18 -12.93 -0.59
N PRO A 144 8.71 -14.14 -0.94
CA PRO A 144 8.69 -15.25 0.00
C PRO A 144 10.12 -15.71 0.30
N PRO A 145 10.44 -16.14 1.55
CA PRO A 145 11.71 -16.77 1.87
C PRO A 145 11.94 -18.03 1.04
N GLN A 146 13.20 -18.28 0.65
CA GLN A 146 13.58 -19.49 -0.11
C GLN A 146 13.12 -20.79 0.56
N GLN A 147 13.16 -20.81 1.90
CA GLN A 147 12.69 -21.96 2.67
C GLN A 147 11.20 -22.27 2.40
N HIS A 148 10.32 -21.26 2.39
CA HIS A 148 8.89 -21.46 2.11
C HIS A 148 8.67 -21.99 0.70
N ILE A 149 9.44 -21.49 -0.28
CA ILE A 149 9.40 -21.94 -1.66
C ILE A 149 9.75 -23.43 -1.75
N SER A 150 10.88 -23.81 -1.14
CA SER A 150 11.36 -25.20 -1.14
C SER A 150 10.40 -26.15 -0.42
N GLU A 151 9.83 -25.72 0.72
CA GLU A 151 8.87 -26.52 1.48
C GLU A 151 7.57 -26.77 0.69
N ILE A 152 7.04 -25.73 0.03
CA ILE A 152 5.81 -25.84 -0.76
C ILE A 152 6.04 -26.72 -1.99
N ILE A 153 7.11 -26.50 -2.77
CA ILE A 153 7.40 -27.33 -3.94
C ILE A 153 7.56 -28.79 -3.53
N ARG A 154 8.31 -29.07 -2.47
CA ARG A 154 8.49 -30.44 -1.98
C ARG A 154 7.16 -31.09 -1.57
N ALA A 155 6.33 -30.39 -0.80
CA ALA A 155 5.03 -30.93 -0.37
C ALA A 155 4.09 -31.20 -1.55
N LEU A 156 4.14 -30.37 -2.59
CA LEU A 156 3.38 -30.59 -3.82
C LEU A 156 3.92 -31.76 -4.64
N ASP A 157 5.24 -31.94 -4.70
CA ASP A 157 5.90 -33.02 -5.42
C ASP A 157 5.64 -34.39 -4.77
N GLU A 158 5.65 -34.44 -3.43
CA GLU A 158 5.31 -35.63 -2.65
C GLU A 158 3.81 -36.00 -2.73
N SER A 159 2.97 -35.10 -3.25
CA SER A 159 1.51 -35.32 -3.34
C SER A 159 1.10 -35.83 -4.69
N ASN A 160 0.48 -37.02 -4.74
CA ASN A 160 -0.02 -37.63 -5.97
C ASN A 160 -1.16 -36.86 -6.67
N ASN A 161 -1.95 -36.10 -5.90
CA ASN A 161 -3.17 -35.43 -6.38
C ASN A 161 -3.15 -33.90 -6.16
N GLY A 162 -2.00 -33.34 -5.83
CA GLY A 162 -1.87 -31.93 -5.45
C GLY A 162 -2.53 -31.60 -4.10
N LEU A 163 -2.28 -30.40 -3.61
CA LEU A 163 -2.76 -29.93 -2.32
C LEU A 163 -3.54 -28.61 -2.47
N SER A 164 -4.65 -28.50 -1.77
CA SER A 164 -5.32 -27.22 -1.52
C SER A 164 -4.61 -26.44 -0.41
N VAL A 165 -4.87 -25.12 -0.28
CA VAL A 165 -4.26 -24.30 0.78
C VAL A 165 -4.56 -24.85 2.18
N PRO A 166 -5.78 -25.29 2.53
CA PRO A 166 -6.03 -25.94 3.83
C PRO A 166 -5.27 -27.26 4.04
N GLU A 167 -5.05 -28.04 2.98
CA GLU A 167 -4.23 -29.25 3.06
C GLU A 167 -2.76 -28.92 3.28
N MET A 168 -2.22 -27.90 2.59
CA MET A 168 -0.86 -27.40 2.83
C MET A 168 -0.66 -26.92 4.27
N GLN A 169 -1.64 -26.21 4.85
CA GLN A 169 -1.57 -25.76 6.26
C GLN A 169 -1.49 -26.92 7.27
N ARG A 170 -1.97 -28.12 6.91
CA ARG A 170 -1.91 -29.30 7.78
C ARG A 170 -0.55 -30.00 7.73
N VAL A 171 0.15 -29.91 6.59
CA VAL A 171 1.42 -30.62 6.38
C VAL A 171 2.64 -29.69 6.49
N LEU A 172 2.45 -28.36 6.37
CA LEU A 172 3.49 -27.36 6.47
C LEU A 172 3.29 -26.50 7.72
N ASN A 173 4.38 -26.15 8.38
CA ASN A 173 4.33 -25.18 9.49
C ASN A 173 4.32 -23.74 8.96
N LEU A 174 3.38 -23.44 8.05
CA LEU A 174 3.21 -22.12 7.43
C LEU A 174 1.80 -21.58 7.65
N ARG A 175 1.70 -20.28 7.91
CA ARG A 175 0.41 -19.59 7.98
C ARG A 175 -0.19 -19.46 6.57
N LYS A 176 -1.52 -19.35 6.50
CA LYS A 176 -2.24 -19.18 5.23
C LYS A 176 -1.65 -18.08 4.34
N ASN A 177 -1.40 -16.89 4.91
CA ASN A 177 -0.85 -15.76 4.15
C ASN A 177 0.56 -16.02 3.60
N GLN A 178 1.37 -16.82 4.28
CA GLN A 178 2.71 -17.22 3.80
C GLN A 178 2.59 -18.20 2.62
N ILE A 179 1.66 -19.13 2.71
CA ILE A 179 1.35 -20.07 1.62
C ILE A 179 0.82 -19.31 0.41
N ASP A 180 -0.22 -18.49 0.59
CA ASP A 180 -0.84 -17.71 -0.49
C ASP A 180 0.17 -16.82 -1.20
N LYS A 181 1.02 -16.13 -0.43
CA LYS A 181 2.09 -15.29 -0.98
C LYS A 181 3.09 -16.10 -1.81
N THR A 182 3.51 -17.27 -1.31
CA THR A 182 4.48 -18.12 -2.00
C THR A 182 3.88 -18.73 -3.27
N LEU A 183 2.64 -19.19 -3.22
CA LEU A 183 1.92 -19.66 -4.40
C LEU A 183 1.77 -18.58 -5.46
N LYS A 184 1.39 -17.38 -5.04
CA LYS A 184 1.27 -16.22 -5.94
C LYS A 184 2.60 -15.87 -6.61
N PHE A 185 3.70 -15.91 -5.85
CA PHE A 185 5.03 -15.69 -6.38
C PHE A 185 5.40 -16.75 -7.43
N LEU A 186 5.23 -18.04 -7.12
CA LEU A 186 5.56 -19.14 -8.02
C LEU A 186 4.70 -19.17 -9.29
N THR A 187 3.46 -18.71 -9.20
CA THR A 187 2.53 -18.70 -10.34
C THR A 187 2.93 -17.72 -11.43
N VAL A 188 3.59 -16.60 -11.05
CA VAL A 188 4.01 -15.56 -12.04
C VAL A 188 5.40 -15.83 -12.63
N GLU A 189 6.10 -16.86 -12.16
CA GLU A 189 7.38 -17.29 -12.73
C GLU A 189 7.21 -17.85 -14.15
N SER A 190 8.21 -17.69 -14.99
CA SER A 190 8.16 -18.20 -16.38
C SER A 190 9.43 -18.99 -16.71
N PRO A 191 9.34 -20.31 -16.87
CA PRO A 191 8.16 -21.15 -16.73
C PRO A 191 7.73 -21.32 -15.25
N SER A 192 6.42 -21.37 -15.01
CA SER A 192 5.90 -21.57 -13.65
C SER A 192 6.17 -22.99 -13.15
N PRO A 193 6.77 -23.17 -11.96
CA PRO A 193 7.02 -24.50 -11.38
C PRO A 193 5.76 -25.15 -10.80
N ILE A 194 4.65 -24.42 -10.69
CA ILE A 194 3.38 -24.91 -10.15
C ILE A 194 2.20 -24.55 -11.06
N THR A 195 1.13 -25.31 -10.94
CA THR A 195 -0.14 -25.03 -11.62
C THR A 195 -1.31 -25.27 -10.70
N LYS A 196 -2.43 -24.58 -10.94
CA LYS A 196 -3.67 -24.76 -10.18
C LYS A 196 -4.69 -25.53 -11.02
N ILE A 197 -5.18 -26.65 -10.50
CA ILE A 197 -6.23 -27.46 -11.12
C ILE A 197 -7.40 -27.54 -10.14
N GLY A 198 -8.51 -26.89 -10.48
CA GLY A 198 -9.64 -26.74 -9.57
C GLY A 198 -9.24 -25.97 -8.31
N SER A 199 -9.39 -26.59 -7.13
CA SER A 199 -8.99 -26.00 -5.84
C SER A 199 -7.58 -26.40 -5.38
N LYS A 200 -6.89 -27.27 -6.15
CA LYS A 200 -5.60 -27.85 -5.76
C LYS A 200 -4.45 -27.33 -6.60
N TRP A 201 -3.28 -27.26 -5.98
CA TRP A 201 -2.02 -26.91 -6.60
C TRP A 201 -1.18 -28.16 -6.83
N GLN A 202 -0.45 -28.18 -7.94
CA GLN A 202 0.43 -29.30 -8.32
C GLN A 202 1.74 -28.75 -8.89
N VAL A 203 2.80 -29.54 -8.82
CA VAL A 203 4.05 -29.24 -9.52
C VAL A 203 3.90 -29.42 -11.03
N THR A 204 4.63 -28.63 -11.80
CA THR A 204 4.80 -28.82 -13.25
C THR A 204 6.11 -29.57 -13.54
N ALA A 205 6.33 -29.99 -14.77
CA ALA A 205 7.57 -30.63 -15.17
C ALA A 205 8.83 -29.75 -14.95
N THR A 206 8.64 -28.44 -14.82
CA THR A 206 9.75 -27.51 -14.60
C THR A 206 10.14 -27.35 -13.13
N ALA A 207 9.35 -27.88 -12.19
CA ALA A 207 9.57 -27.72 -10.75
C ALA A 207 10.93 -28.30 -10.29
N ALA A 208 11.34 -29.44 -10.84
CA ALA A 208 12.60 -30.10 -10.46
C ALA A 208 13.85 -29.26 -10.78
N ALA A 209 13.79 -28.42 -11.81
CA ALA A 209 14.90 -27.53 -12.22
C ALA A 209 14.71 -26.08 -11.74
N TYR A 210 13.63 -25.79 -11.04
CA TYR A 210 13.30 -24.43 -10.64
C TYR A 210 14.29 -23.88 -9.60
N GLN A 211 14.79 -22.69 -9.88
CA GLN A 211 15.59 -21.90 -8.98
C GLN A 211 15.10 -20.46 -9.01
N VAL A 212 14.99 -19.86 -7.82
CA VAL A 212 14.62 -18.45 -7.70
C VAL A 212 15.66 -17.58 -8.41
N ASN A 213 15.22 -16.69 -9.27
CA ASN A 213 16.07 -15.68 -9.87
C ASN A 213 16.50 -14.65 -8.81
N GLN A 214 17.56 -14.97 -8.05
CA GLN A 214 18.06 -14.13 -6.99
C GLN A 214 18.54 -12.75 -7.49
N ALA A 215 19.07 -12.69 -8.72
CA ALA A 215 19.48 -11.42 -9.32
C ALA A 215 18.28 -10.48 -9.52
N TYR A 216 17.14 -11.01 -9.97
CA TYR A 216 15.89 -10.26 -10.09
C TYR A 216 15.37 -9.81 -8.73
N VAL A 217 15.33 -10.70 -7.74
CA VAL A 217 14.89 -10.37 -6.37
C VAL A 217 15.74 -9.26 -5.78
N ASN A 218 17.07 -9.33 -5.95
CA ASN A 218 17.99 -8.30 -5.47
C ASN A 218 17.76 -6.97 -6.19
N ALA A 219 17.64 -6.97 -7.52
CA ALA A 219 17.42 -5.76 -8.30
C ALA A 219 16.12 -5.02 -7.86
N ILE A 220 15.00 -5.74 -7.68
CA ILE A 220 13.76 -5.14 -7.19
C ILE A 220 13.91 -4.63 -5.75
N THR A 221 14.64 -5.34 -4.91
CA THR A 221 14.91 -4.91 -3.53
C THR A 221 15.71 -3.61 -3.50
N ASP A 222 16.73 -3.50 -4.36
CA ASP A 222 17.58 -2.30 -4.45
C ASP A 222 16.80 -1.10 -5.02
N ILE A 223 15.94 -1.31 -6.02
CA ILE A 223 15.02 -0.28 -6.52
C ILE A 223 14.16 0.27 -5.37
N ARG A 224 13.52 -0.59 -4.60
CA ARG A 224 12.67 -0.16 -3.47
C ARG A 224 13.44 0.59 -2.38
N ARG A 225 14.69 0.21 -2.13
CA ARG A 225 15.56 0.95 -1.20
C ARG A 225 15.92 2.32 -1.74
N THR A 226 16.20 2.42 -3.03
CA THR A 226 16.46 3.70 -3.71
C THR A 226 15.23 4.61 -3.66
N GLU A 227 14.03 4.07 -3.92
CA GLU A 227 12.77 4.82 -3.80
C GLU A 227 12.55 5.36 -2.38
N GLN A 228 12.83 4.54 -1.35
CA GLN A 228 12.75 4.99 0.04
C GLN A 228 13.80 6.06 0.37
N GLN A 229 15.00 5.99 -0.21
CA GLN A 229 16.00 7.04 -0.05
C GLN A 229 15.55 8.34 -0.72
N GLN A 230 15.01 8.28 -1.94
CA GLN A 230 14.45 9.45 -2.61
C GLN A 230 13.33 10.13 -1.80
N MET A 231 12.49 9.33 -1.10
CA MET A 231 11.48 9.90 -0.21
C MET A 231 12.09 10.61 1.01
N ARG A 232 13.20 10.12 1.57
CA ARG A 232 13.94 10.83 2.63
C ARG A 232 14.55 12.12 2.11
N ASP A 233 15.21 12.04 0.95
CA ASP A 233 15.82 13.20 0.31
C ASP A 233 14.77 14.30 0.00
N TYR A 234 13.57 13.88 -0.44
CA TYR A 234 12.44 14.78 -0.63
C TYR A 234 12.01 15.50 0.65
N MET A 235 11.95 14.78 1.77
CA MET A 235 11.55 15.34 3.07
C MET A 235 12.58 16.31 3.65
N GLU A 236 13.85 16.09 3.35
CA GLU A 236 14.97 16.94 3.81
C GLU A 236 15.31 18.06 2.81
N HIS A 237 14.64 18.08 1.65
CA HIS A 237 14.91 19.03 0.60
C HIS A 237 14.54 20.46 1.00
N SER A 238 15.49 21.38 0.88
CA SER A 238 15.33 22.80 1.28
C SER A 238 14.93 23.73 0.15
N ASN A 239 14.95 23.23 -1.11
CA ASN A 239 14.57 24.02 -2.29
C ASN A 239 13.13 23.67 -2.74
N CYS A 240 12.76 24.06 -3.95
CA CYS A 240 11.43 23.80 -4.50
C CYS A 240 11.10 22.31 -4.56
N LEU A 241 10.16 21.88 -3.75
CA LEU A 241 9.69 20.48 -3.69
C LEU A 241 9.06 20.01 -5.02
N MET A 242 8.39 20.91 -5.75
CA MET A 242 7.84 20.58 -7.06
C MET A 242 8.94 20.28 -8.08
N ALA A 243 10.02 21.05 -8.10
CA ALA A 243 11.16 20.77 -8.97
C ALA A 243 11.82 19.43 -8.63
N PHE A 244 11.91 19.09 -7.33
CA PHE A 244 12.38 17.76 -6.92
C PHE A 244 11.48 16.64 -7.47
N LEU A 245 10.16 16.79 -7.36
CA LEU A 245 9.21 15.82 -7.90
C LEU A 245 9.33 15.66 -9.41
N GLN A 246 9.48 16.76 -10.14
CA GLN A 246 9.67 16.76 -11.59
C GLN A 246 10.93 15.95 -11.97
N VAL A 247 12.06 16.22 -11.31
CA VAL A 247 13.31 15.45 -11.55
C VAL A 247 13.13 13.97 -11.23
N ALA A 248 12.48 13.64 -10.12
CA ALA A 248 12.23 12.26 -9.71
C ALA A 248 11.25 11.51 -10.62
N LEU A 249 10.51 12.24 -11.47
CA LEU A 249 9.58 11.72 -12.48
C LEU A 249 10.16 11.81 -13.90
N ASP A 250 11.49 11.94 -14.02
CA ASP A 250 12.22 12.01 -15.30
C ASP A 250 11.90 13.24 -16.16
N ASP A 251 11.42 14.34 -15.57
CA ASP A 251 11.30 15.61 -16.29
C ASP A 251 12.70 16.18 -16.55
N SER A 252 13.01 16.37 -17.82
CA SER A 252 14.33 16.90 -18.26
C SER A 252 14.50 18.41 -18.07
N LEU A 253 13.42 19.15 -17.80
CA LEU A 253 13.41 20.61 -17.67
C LEU A 253 12.62 21.05 -16.43
N PRO A 254 13.03 20.65 -15.23
CA PRO A 254 12.30 20.99 -14.01
C PRO A 254 12.31 22.50 -13.78
N THR A 255 11.17 23.05 -13.42
CA THR A 255 11.00 24.49 -13.13
C THR A 255 10.53 24.69 -11.70
N ALA A 256 11.09 25.68 -11.02
CA ALA A 256 10.60 26.06 -9.71
C ALA A 256 9.17 26.61 -9.81
N CYS A 257 8.28 26.19 -8.88
CA CYS A 257 6.87 26.60 -8.88
C CYS A 257 6.64 28.05 -8.38
N GLY A 258 7.67 28.73 -7.87
CA GLY A 258 7.58 30.10 -7.36
C GLY A 258 7.06 30.20 -5.91
N GLN A 259 6.95 29.07 -5.20
CA GLN A 259 6.59 29.04 -3.76
C GLN A 259 7.81 28.75 -2.91
#